data_952b47e4752f9541644672dc3e6a3f49
#
_entry.id   952b47e4752f9541644672dc3e6a3f49
#
_cell.length_a   1.000
_cell.length_b   1.000
_cell.length_c   1.000
_cell.angle_alpha   90.00
_cell.angle_beta   90.00
_cell.angle_gamma   90.00
#
_symmetry.space_group_name_H-M   'P 1'
#
loop_
_entity.id
_entity.type
_entity.pdbx_description
1 polymer ?
#
loop_
_entity_poly.entity_id
_entity_poly.type
_entity_poly.pdbx_seq_one_letter_code
_entity_poly.pdbx_strand_id
1 'polypeptide(L)'
;MKRNTNTKMGMMSASVTVETTLVMPVVLACLVLLIVINGYLHDMVVMNGISTEILYADAESEDAEKLFRETTQGQLFWKSNVDYSENEDPMKKTIIWKNKSFFPLKGILNMIIGETNTELSGKVQKQAWSMSQIIRYVNQN
;
A
#
# COMPACT_ATOMS: atom_id res chain seq x y z
N MET A 1 -44.59 -47.76 24.78
CA MET A 1 -44.55 -46.57 23.94
C MET A 1 -43.13 -46.00 24.00
N LYS A 2 -42.22 -46.36 23.04
CA LYS A 2 -40.84 -45.87 22.99
C LYS A 2 -40.79 -44.55 22.20
N ARG A 3 -40.57 -43.44 22.89
CA ARG A 3 -40.41 -42.12 22.26
C ARG A 3 -39.06 -42.10 21.52
N ASN A 4 -39.14 -41.81 20.26
CA ASN A 4 -38.05 -41.69 19.31
C ASN A 4 -37.19 -40.45 19.63
N THR A 5 -36.14 -40.59 20.44
CA THR A 5 -35.21 -39.49 20.83
C THR A 5 -34.16 -39.16 19.75
N ASN A 6 -34.13 -39.94 18.65
CA ASN A 6 -33.09 -39.79 17.60
C ASN A 6 -33.31 -38.61 16.63
N THR A 7 -34.56 -38.07 16.56
CA THR A 7 -34.87 -36.97 15.64
C THR A 7 -34.28 -35.61 16.07
N LYS A 8 -34.07 -35.40 17.39
CA LYS A 8 -33.55 -34.12 17.88
C LYS A 8 -32.01 -33.94 17.66
N MET A 9 -31.25 -35.06 17.75
CA MET A 9 -29.78 -34.97 17.50
C MET A 9 -29.43 -34.70 16.04
N GLY A 10 -30.21 -35.24 15.09
CA GLY A 10 -29.96 -35.02 13.67
C GLY A 10 -30.25 -33.57 13.23
N MET A 11 -31.25 -32.94 13.83
CA MET A 11 -31.58 -31.52 13.50
C MET A 11 -30.53 -30.56 14.07
N MET A 12 -29.96 -30.79 15.24
CA MET A 12 -28.93 -29.93 15.81
C MET A 12 -27.62 -30.02 15.02
N SER A 13 -27.21 -31.21 14.58
CA SER A 13 -26.00 -31.35 13.76
C SER A 13 -26.14 -30.73 12.38
N ALA A 14 -27.31 -30.78 11.78
CA ALA A 14 -27.57 -30.13 10.48
C ALA A 14 -27.54 -28.60 10.60
N SER A 15 -28.08 -28.01 11.67
CA SER A 15 -28.04 -26.56 11.91
C SER A 15 -26.61 -26.06 12.07
N VAL A 16 -25.80 -26.73 12.89
CA VAL A 16 -24.40 -26.37 13.09
C VAL A 16 -23.59 -26.46 11.79
N THR A 17 -23.86 -27.46 10.96
CA THR A 17 -23.18 -27.64 9.68
C THR A 17 -23.50 -26.49 8.71
N VAL A 18 -24.78 -26.09 8.64
CA VAL A 18 -25.22 -24.95 7.78
C VAL A 18 -24.62 -23.64 8.26
N GLU A 19 -24.58 -23.37 9.58
CA GLU A 19 -23.97 -22.17 10.14
C GLU A 19 -22.47 -22.12 9.83
N THR A 20 -21.73 -23.22 10.02
CA THR A 20 -20.30 -23.28 9.74
C THR A 20 -20.00 -23.08 8.26
N THR A 21 -20.84 -23.63 7.37
CA THR A 21 -20.67 -23.50 5.92
C THR A 21 -20.86 -22.06 5.46
N LEU A 22 -21.68 -21.27 6.15
CA LEU A 22 -21.97 -19.89 5.81
C LEU A 22 -20.95 -18.93 6.44
N VAL A 23 -20.45 -19.22 7.64
CA VAL A 23 -19.49 -18.37 8.37
C VAL A 23 -18.07 -18.52 7.81
N MET A 24 -17.65 -19.76 7.44
CA MET A 24 -16.30 -20.02 6.97
C MET A 24 -15.87 -19.18 5.74
N PRO A 25 -16.68 -19.03 4.69
CA PRO A 25 -16.33 -18.18 3.56
C PRO A 25 -16.14 -16.71 3.94
N VAL A 26 -16.93 -16.21 4.89
CA VAL A 26 -16.81 -14.82 5.38
C VAL A 26 -15.52 -14.63 6.15
N VAL A 27 -15.17 -15.57 7.03
CA VAL A 27 -13.91 -15.53 7.79
C VAL A 27 -12.71 -15.58 6.83
N LEU A 28 -12.73 -16.48 5.85
CA LEU A 28 -11.67 -16.57 4.84
C LEU A 28 -11.56 -15.28 4.02
N ALA A 29 -12.67 -14.69 3.61
CA ALA A 29 -12.68 -13.42 2.90
C ALA A 29 -12.06 -12.28 3.74
N CYS A 30 -12.38 -12.21 5.03
CA CYS A 30 -11.78 -11.26 5.96
C CYS A 30 -10.27 -11.46 6.12
N LEU A 31 -9.81 -12.70 6.23
CA LEU A 31 -8.38 -13.00 6.32
C LEU A 31 -7.62 -12.60 5.05
N VAL A 32 -8.16 -12.91 3.88
CA VAL A 32 -7.58 -12.50 2.59
C VAL A 32 -7.52 -10.98 2.50
N LEU A 33 -8.58 -10.28 2.90
CA LEU A 33 -8.62 -8.82 2.90
C LEU A 33 -7.55 -8.23 3.81
N LEU A 34 -7.35 -8.78 5.01
CA LEU A 34 -6.30 -8.34 5.94
C LEU A 34 -4.91 -8.52 5.35
N ILE A 35 -4.62 -9.65 4.68
CA ILE A 35 -3.33 -9.89 4.01
C ILE A 35 -3.10 -8.86 2.91
N VAL A 36 -4.11 -8.57 2.10
CA VAL A 36 -4.01 -7.60 1.01
C VAL A 36 -3.77 -6.19 1.54
N ILE A 37 -4.49 -5.77 2.59
CA ILE A 37 -4.29 -4.45 3.22
C ILE A 37 -2.88 -4.34 3.81
N ASN A 38 -2.40 -5.37 4.51
CA ASN A 38 -1.05 -5.36 5.06
C ASN A 38 0.02 -5.24 3.96
N GLY A 39 -0.11 -5.99 2.86
CA GLY A 39 0.79 -5.87 1.71
C GLY A 39 0.80 -4.47 1.10
N TYR A 40 -0.37 -3.86 0.98
CA TYR A 40 -0.53 -2.48 0.49
C TYR A 40 0.15 -1.45 1.40
N LEU A 41 -0.09 -1.54 2.70
CA LEU A 41 0.54 -0.64 3.68
C LEU A 41 2.07 -0.83 3.72
N HIS A 42 2.54 -2.07 3.63
CA HIS A 42 3.97 -2.38 3.54
C HIS A 42 4.61 -1.68 2.35
N ASP A 43 4.04 -1.84 1.16
CA ASP A 43 4.58 -1.22 -0.06
C ASP A 43 4.58 0.31 0.03
N MET A 44 3.56 0.90 0.62
CA MET A 44 3.48 2.36 0.84
C MET A 44 4.60 2.85 1.78
N VAL A 45 4.87 2.13 2.87
CA VAL A 45 5.93 2.48 3.82
C VAL A 45 7.29 2.33 3.18
N VAL A 46 7.55 1.25 2.44
CA VAL A 46 8.80 1.01 1.72
C VAL A 46 9.07 2.11 0.71
N MET A 47 8.08 2.44 -0.12
CA MET A 47 8.20 3.48 -1.15
C MET A 47 8.50 4.87 -0.55
N ASN A 48 7.81 5.23 0.51
CA ASN A 48 8.06 6.48 1.22
C ASN A 48 9.44 6.49 1.89
N GLY A 49 9.86 5.38 2.49
CA GLY A 49 11.17 5.23 3.10
C GLY A 49 12.30 5.43 2.11
N ILE A 50 12.27 4.70 0.99
CA ILE A 50 13.28 4.80 -0.08
C ILE A 50 13.30 6.22 -0.68
N SER A 51 12.12 6.80 -0.95
CA SER A 51 12.03 8.18 -1.47
C SER A 51 12.66 9.19 -0.52
N THR A 52 12.46 8.99 0.78
CA THR A 52 13.05 9.85 1.81
C THR A 52 14.58 9.68 1.84
N GLU A 53 15.06 8.46 1.82
CA GLU A 53 16.50 8.15 1.82
C GLU A 53 17.21 8.80 0.63
N ILE A 54 16.68 8.64 -0.57
CA ILE A 54 17.22 9.25 -1.80
C ILE A 54 17.23 10.78 -1.71
N LEU A 55 16.14 11.35 -1.18
CA LEU A 55 16.00 12.80 -1.02
C LEU A 55 17.06 13.39 -0.06
N TYR A 56 17.42 12.64 0.98
CA TYR A 56 18.44 13.07 1.94
C TYR A 56 19.86 12.75 1.49
N ALA A 57 20.06 11.72 0.64
CA ALA A 57 21.36 11.36 0.10
C ALA A 57 21.89 12.36 -0.93
N ASP A 58 21.06 13.34 -1.39
CA ASP A 58 21.39 14.32 -2.43
C ASP A 58 22.00 13.67 -3.71
N ALA A 59 21.50 12.46 -4.05
CA ALA A 59 21.93 11.76 -5.26
C ALA A 59 21.56 12.57 -6.51
N GLU A 60 22.40 12.53 -7.53
CA GLU A 60 22.08 13.09 -8.83
C GLU A 60 20.86 12.39 -9.41
N SER A 61 20.05 13.11 -10.19
CA SER A 61 18.72 12.65 -10.66
C SER A 61 18.75 11.29 -11.38
N GLU A 62 19.79 11.02 -12.19
CA GLU A 62 19.92 9.76 -12.94
C GLU A 62 20.27 8.57 -12.03
N ASP A 63 21.17 8.78 -11.08
CA ASP A 63 21.53 7.78 -10.09
C ASP A 63 20.38 7.53 -9.09
N ALA A 64 19.62 8.56 -8.77
CA ALA A 64 18.46 8.48 -7.89
C ALA A 64 17.36 7.58 -8.45
N GLU A 65 17.04 7.72 -9.74
CA GLU A 65 16.02 6.86 -10.39
C GLU A 65 16.47 5.39 -10.43
N LYS A 66 17.73 5.16 -10.78
CA LYS A 66 18.29 3.80 -10.82
C LYS A 66 18.29 3.15 -9.44
N LEU A 67 18.78 3.86 -8.42
CA LEU A 67 18.80 3.40 -7.04
C LEU A 67 17.38 3.12 -6.54
N PHE A 68 16.41 3.99 -6.86
CA PHE A 68 15.02 3.81 -6.51
C PHE A 68 14.45 2.53 -7.11
N ARG A 69 14.68 2.29 -8.40
CA ARG A 69 14.19 1.09 -9.11
C ARG A 69 14.83 -0.19 -8.57
N GLU A 70 16.14 -0.21 -8.37
CA GLU A 70 16.87 -1.36 -7.86
C GLU A 70 16.42 -1.73 -6.43
N THR A 71 16.29 -0.73 -5.56
CA THR A 71 15.90 -0.96 -4.17
C THR A 71 14.44 -1.36 -4.05
N THR A 72 13.54 -0.76 -4.82
CA THR A 72 12.12 -1.09 -4.77
C THR A 72 11.80 -2.46 -5.32
N GLN A 73 12.47 -2.93 -6.40
CA GLN A 73 12.22 -4.23 -7.00
C GLN A 73 12.42 -5.42 -6.04
N GLY A 74 13.32 -5.28 -5.06
CA GLY A 74 13.62 -6.32 -4.07
C GLY A 74 12.72 -6.31 -2.83
N GLN A 75 12.08 -5.19 -2.54
CA GLN A 75 11.40 -4.97 -1.26
C GLN A 75 9.87 -4.91 -1.35
N LEU A 76 9.31 -4.71 -2.55
CA LEU A 76 7.86 -4.63 -2.72
C LEU A 76 7.19 -6.00 -2.59
N PHE A 77 6.11 -6.05 -1.83
CA PHE A 77 5.25 -7.22 -1.71
C PHE A 77 4.52 -7.52 -3.02
N TRP A 78 4.00 -6.46 -3.66
CA TRP A 78 3.36 -6.55 -4.96
C TRP A 78 4.31 -6.06 -6.04
N LYS A 79 4.83 -6.99 -6.87
CA LYS A 79 5.67 -6.63 -8.02
C LYS A 79 4.86 -5.79 -9.01
N SER A 80 5.23 -4.54 -9.16
CA SER A 80 4.53 -3.60 -10.06
C SER A 80 5.49 -2.65 -10.74
N ASN A 81 5.03 -2.03 -11.82
CA ASN A 81 5.76 -0.95 -12.45
C ASN A 81 5.61 0.33 -11.62
N VAL A 82 6.74 0.81 -11.11
CA VAL A 82 6.81 2.05 -10.36
C VAL A 82 7.28 3.15 -11.31
N ASP A 83 6.46 4.18 -11.44
CA ASP A 83 6.83 5.41 -12.14
C ASP A 83 7.45 6.36 -11.13
N TYR A 84 8.68 6.79 -11.40
CA TYR A 84 9.44 7.75 -10.62
C TYR A 84 9.50 9.08 -11.37
N SER A 85 9.26 10.17 -10.68
CA SER A 85 9.39 11.52 -11.23
C SER A 85 9.97 12.44 -10.16
N GLU A 86 11.04 13.13 -10.52
CA GLU A 86 11.70 14.12 -9.70
C GLU A 86 11.41 15.52 -10.25
N ASN A 87 11.06 16.45 -9.38
CA ASN A 87 10.92 17.86 -9.70
C ASN A 87 11.86 18.67 -8.82
N GLU A 88 12.82 19.30 -9.46
CA GLU A 88 13.87 20.08 -8.80
C GLU A 88 13.57 21.58 -9.01
N ASP A 89 12.94 22.18 -8.00
CA ASP A 89 12.83 23.63 -7.89
C ASP A 89 14.02 24.17 -7.08
N PRO A 90 14.50 25.40 -7.33
CA PRO A 90 15.66 25.99 -6.61
C PRO A 90 15.49 26.01 -5.09
N MET A 91 14.29 25.92 -4.58
CA MET A 91 13.94 25.96 -3.17
C MET A 91 13.42 24.63 -2.63
N LYS A 92 13.14 23.64 -3.51
CA LYS A 92 12.37 22.47 -3.11
C LYS A 92 12.63 21.28 -4.02
N LYS A 93 13.25 20.26 -3.48
CA LYS A 93 13.38 18.97 -4.15
C LYS A 93 12.16 18.11 -3.83
N THR A 94 11.49 17.62 -4.85
CA THR A 94 10.24 16.84 -4.69
C THR A 94 10.38 15.53 -5.46
N ILE A 95 10.16 14.42 -4.78
CA ILE A 95 10.05 13.10 -5.39
C ILE A 95 8.58 12.70 -5.40
N ILE A 96 8.08 12.35 -6.57
CA ILE A 96 6.74 11.84 -6.79
C ILE A 96 6.88 10.43 -7.34
N TRP A 97 6.29 9.48 -6.67
CA TRP A 97 6.23 8.11 -7.15
C TRP A 97 4.79 7.66 -7.35
N LYS A 98 4.59 6.85 -8.37
CA LYS A 98 3.31 6.22 -8.67
C LYS A 98 3.53 4.74 -8.87
N ASN A 99 2.78 3.95 -8.15
CA ASN A 99 2.80 2.51 -8.26
C ASN A 99 1.48 2.03 -8.85
N LYS A 100 1.52 1.48 -10.06
CA LYS A 100 0.39 0.79 -10.67
C LYS A 100 0.38 -0.65 -10.16
N SER A 101 0.06 -0.82 -8.88
CA SER A 101 0.07 -2.15 -8.29
C SER A 101 -1.03 -3.01 -8.89
N PHE A 102 -0.67 -4.26 -9.18
CA PHE A 102 -1.65 -5.29 -9.45
C PHE A 102 -2.38 -5.61 -8.13
N PHE A 103 -3.49 -4.93 -7.91
CA PHE A 103 -4.34 -5.24 -6.79
C PHE A 103 -5.17 -6.49 -7.15
N PRO A 104 -4.90 -7.66 -6.52
CA PRO A 104 -5.53 -8.91 -6.94
C PRO A 104 -7.06 -8.90 -6.77
N LEU A 105 -7.58 -7.99 -5.95
CA LEU A 105 -9.01 -7.80 -5.73
C LEU A 105 -9.62 -6.65 -6.55
N LYS A 106 -8.88 -6.06 -7.52
CA LYS A 106 -9.38 -4.95 -8.34
C LYS A 106 -10.70 -5.30 -9.01
N GLY A 107 -10.83 -6.52 -9.55
CA GLY A 107 -12.07 -6.98 -10.17
C GLY A 107 -13.25 -7.04 -9.20
N ILE A 108 -13.03 -7.52 -7.99
CA ILE A 108 -14.06 -7.63 -6.95
C ILE A 108 -14.39 -6.24 -6.41
N LEU A 109 -13.39 -5.39 -6.19
CA LEU A 109 -13.59 -4.02 -5.71
C LEU A 109 -14.37 -3.18 -6.72
N ASN A 110 -14.04 -3.28 -8.00
CA ASN A 110 -14.77 -2.60 -9.06
C ASN A 110 -16.24 -3.08 -9.18
N MET A 111 -16.49 -4.35 -8.87
CA MET A 111 -17.85 -4.90 -8.86
C MET A 111 -18.67 -4.37 -7.68
N ILE A 112 -18.06 -4.10 -6.52
CA ILE A 112 -18.76 -3.69 -5.30
C ILE A 112 -18.87 -2.16 -5.19
N ILE A 113 -17.83 -1.41 -5.53
CA ILE A 113 -17.69 0.03 -5.23
C ILE A 113 -17.74 0.86 -6.53
N GLY A 114 -17.63 0.24 -7.70
CA GLY A 114 -17.47 0.90 -8.98
C GLY A 114 -16.00 1.09 -9.37
N GLU A 115 -15.73 1.83 -10.44
CA GLU A 115 -14.34 2.06 -10.90
C GLU A 115 -13.50 2.74 -9.82
N THR A 116 -12.65 1.96 -9.18
CA THR A 116 -11.68 2.44 -8.20
C THR A 116 -10.32 2.64 -8.85
N ASN A 117 -9.81 3.84 -8.71
CA ASN A 117 -8.43 4.14 -9.11
C ASN A 117 -7.49 3.54 -8.05
N THR A 118 -6.97 2.35 -8.34
CA THR A 118 -6.07 1.60 -7.44
C THR A 118 -4.60 1.99 -7.63
N GLU A 119 -4.32 3.23 -8.04
CA GLU A 119 -2.96 3.75 -8.11
C GLU A 119 -2.49 4.18 -6.73
N LEU A 120 -1.38 3.60 -6.28
CA LEU A 120 -0.67 4.05 -5.11
C LEU A 120 0.24 5.21 -5.53
N SER A 121 0.09 6.37 -4.93
CA SER A 121 0.97 7.50 -5.19
C SER A 121 1.40 8.16 -3.90
N GLY A 122 2.66 8.58 -3.84
CA GLY A 122 3.20 9.33 -2.74
C GLY A 122 4.04 10.51 -3.23
N LYS A 123 4.17 11.48 -2.35
CA LYS A 123 4.96 12.69 -2.59
C LYS A 123 5.81 12.96 -1.37
N VAL A 124 7.12 12.99 -1.55
CA VAL A 124 8.08 13.36 -0.51
C VAL A 124 8.77 14.65 -0.92
N GLN A 125 8.92 15.59 0.01
CA GLN A 125 9.48 16.92 -0.26
C GLN A 125 10.55 17.27 0.77
N LYS A 126 11.67 17.80 0.27
CA LYS A 126 12.74 18.42 1.08
C LYS A 126 12.83 19.88 0.70
N GLN A 127 12.78 20.76 1.68
CA GLN A 127 13.00 22.19 1.47
C GLN A 127 14.52 22.44 1.44
N ALA A 128 15.06 22.82 0.29
CA ALA A 128 16.44 23.20 0.16
C ALA A 128 16.57 24.68 0.56
N TRP A 129 17.11 24.93 1.76
CA TRP A 129 17.50 26.26 2.14
C TRP A 129 18.84 26.57 1.46
N SER A 130 18.83 27.46 0.47
CA SER A 130 20.10 27.91 -0.08
C SER A 130 20.84 28.74 0.96
N MET A 131 22.18 28.63 0.99
CA MET A 131 23.05 29.44 1.89
C MET A 131 22.71 30.95 1.78
N SER A 132 22.37 31.43 0.59
CA SER A 132 21.95 32.81 0.37
C SER A 132 20.66 33.19 1.08
N GLN A 133 19.75 32.27 1.28
CA GLN A 133 18.52 32.52 2.03
C GLN A 133 18.75 32.50 3.53
N ILE A 134 19.63 31.62 4.02
CA ILE A 134 20.06 31.60 5.41
C ILE A 134 20.74 32.94 5.76
N ILE A 135 21.64 33.41 4.89
CA ILE A 135 22.34 34.69 5.08
C ILE A 135 21.35 35.87 5.06
N ARG A 136 20.35 35.88 4.18
CA ARG A 136 19.31 36.92 4.19
C ARG A 136 18.47 36.90 5.45
N TYR A 137 18.09 35.72 5.93
CA TYR A 137 17.30 35.59 7.16
C TYR A 137 18.09 36.05 8.40
N VAL A 138 19.37 35.72 8.47
CA VAL A 138 20.25 36.14 9.57
C VAL A 138 20.52 37.66 9.54
N ASN A 139 20.58 38.26 8.35
CA ASN A 139 20.84 39.72 8.23
C ASN A 139 19.57 40.59 8.39
N GLN A 140 18.38 40.01 8.48
CA GLN A 140 17.11 40.72 8.69
C GLN A 140 16.63 40.73 10.14
N ASN A 141 17.27 39.96 11.01
CA ASN A 141 17.05 39.91 12.45
C ASN A 141 18.28 40.42 13.20
#